data_f07aba0d9cb24cd4931ccfbf7f8c5b1a
#
_entry.id   f07aba0d9cb24cd4931ccfbf7f8c5b1a
#
_cell.length_a   1.000
_cell.length_b   1.000
_cell.length_c   1.000
_cell.angle_alpha   90.00
_cell.angle_beta   90.00
_cell.angle_gamma   90.00
#
_symmetry.space_group_name_H-M   'P 1'
#
loop_
_entity.id
_entity.type
_entity.pdbx_description
1 polymer ?
#
loop_
_entity_poly.entity_id
_entity_poly.type
_entity_poly.pdbx_seq_one_letter_code
_entity_poly.pdbx_strand_id
1 'polypeptide(L)'
;VTVSTMTLSPTTKTVVGLGAVAEPDILRRATSSEYRWWLAHVMPAAACSRPVRLRVEAEWGGGDVERVTDDMPDGLLYVACKNRRASVCPACAETYRADTYQLVKAGLVGGKGVPETVTEHPCFFVTLTAPAFGAVHTRVVSNGQVKPCRPRRYAPLCPHGRSTERRVRHGEDDSCVGEPICRDCYDYEAQAVWNFHAGELWRRTTITFTRYLKAAAKDRGVQVRLSYAKVAEYQRRGVVHFHALIRLDGLDPNDPDTIIAPDPSITPELLSSLIDTAATVTRFTTAPHPRRRTGWTLTWGKQRDIRPVHLHASDHDDRGALTTTAVPAYLAKYATKATEEAGHVSRRLTQLDANMHAERDNHQSRQLVACWRLGQRPFYYTSKQQRTEWAEGWGKLRKWAHMLGFGGHFSTKSRRYSTTLTALRAVRKAFQRGERPEDALPADADQDGDESAVTLNWIFDGIGWLTIGDAALANTAAAKARERKRIACEEAEETLAL
;
A
#
# COMPACT_ATOMS: atom_id res chain seq x y z
N VAL A 1 -41.86 -2.58 21.77
CA VAL A 1 -40.91 -1.48 21.40
C VAL A 1 -39.55 -2.07 21.47
N THR A 2 -39.02 -2.57 20.38
CA THR A 2 -37.69 -3.20 20.29
C THR A 2 -36.71 -2.09 19.93
N VAL A 3 -35.81 -1.78 20.86
CA VAL A 3 -34.71 -0.83 20.64
C VAL A 3 -33.65 -1.53 19.79
N SER A 4 -33.55 -1.13 18.52
CA SER A 4 -32.51 -1.58 17.61
C SER A 4 -31.17 -0.99 18.04
N THR A 5 -30.27 -1.82 18.55
CA THR A 5 -28.90 -1.43 18.88
C THR A 5 -28.13 -1.16 17.60
N MET A 6 -27.99 0.09 17.26
CA MET A 6 -27.10 0.58 16.21
C MET A 6 -25.65 0.24 16.58
N THR A 7 -25.03 -0.70 15.89
CA THR A 7 -23.60 -0.99 16.00
C THR A 7 -22.81 0.19 15.45
N LEU A 8 -22.34 1.04 16.33
CA LEU A 8 -21.49 2.18 16.00
C LEU A 8 -20.11 1.69 15.52
N SER A 9 -19.64 2.27 14.41
CA SER A 9 -18.29 2.07 13.85
C SER A 9 -17.22 2.28 14.94
N PRO A 10 -16.06 1.58 14.91
CA PRO A 10 -14.97 1.69 15.91
C PRO A 10 -14.51 3.12 16.21
N THR A 11 -14.68 4.03 15.24
CA THR A 11 -14.38 5.47 15.37
C THR A 11 -15.30 6.16 16.37
N THR A 12 -16.54 5.71 16.50
CA THR A 12 -17.54 6.30 17.40
C THR A 12 -17.34 5.85 18.85
N LYS A 13 -16.79 4.65 19.07
CA LYS A 13 -16.50 4.15 20.43
C LYS A 13 -15.43 4.98 21.15
N THR A 14 -14.47 5.57 20.40
CA THR A 14 -13.43 6.44 20.99
C THR A 14 -14.00 7.79 21.41
N VAL A 15 -15.06 8.28 20.74
CA VAL A 15 -15.71 9.56 21.06
C VAL A 15 -16.67 9.43 22.26
N VAL A 16 -17.35 8.29 22.40
CA VAL A 16 -18.32 8.08 23.48
C VAL A 16 -17.67 8.00 24.87
N GLY A 17 -16.41 7.54 24.97
CA GLY A 17 -15.65 7.53 26.22
C GLY A 17 -15.10 8.90 26.68
N LEU A 18 -15.23 9.95 25.84
CA LEU A 18 -14.68 11.29 26.08
C LEU A 18 -15.77 12.36 26.25
N GLY A 19 -17.04 11.97 26.35
CA GLY A 19 -18.20 12.87 26.35
C GLY A 19 -18.10 14.07 27.30
N ALA A 20 -17.73 13.84 28.54
CA ALA A 20 -17.63 14.91 29.55
C ALA A 20 -16.49 15.91 29.29
N VAL A 21 -15.42 15.50 28.60
CA VAL A 21 -14.26 16.38 28.30
C VAL A 21 -14.45 17.14 26.99
N ALA A 22 -15.22 16.59 26.07
CA ALA A 22 -15.42 17.19 24.73
C ALA A 22 -16.58 18.19 24.70
N GLU A 23 -17.55 18.08 25.62
CA GLU A 23 -18.79 18.85 25.59
C GLU A 23 -18.57 20.37 25.63
N PRO A 24 -17.71 20.94 26.51
CA PRO A 24 -17.44 22.38 26.52
C PRO A 24 -16.84 22.89 25.19
N ASP A 25 -15.96 22.13 24.59
CA ASP A 25 -15.33 22.50 23.30
C ASP A 25 -16.33 22.42 22.14
N ILE A 26 -17.20 21.41 22.13
CA ILE A 26 -18.28 21.28 21.16
C ILE A 26 -19.21 22.48 21.24
N LEU A 27 -19.68 22.82 22.44
CA LEU A 27 -20.59 23.95 22.64
C LEU A 27 -19.93 25.25 22.22
N ARG A 28 -18.71 25.53 22.67
CA ARG A 28 -17.98 26.74 22.33
C ARG A 28 -17.87 26.91 20.83
N ARG A 29 -17.49 25.87 20.10
CA ARG A 29 -17.31 25.91 18.65
C ARG A 29 -18.67 26.02 17.93
N ALA A 30 -19.65 25.21 18.30
CA ALA A 30 -20.93 25.12 17.63
C ALA A 30 -21.80 26.38 17.82
N THR A 31 -21.61 27.13 18.92
CA THR A 31 -22.31 28.39 19.17
C THR A 31 -21.55 29.63 18.67
N SER A 32 -20.31 29.47 18.17
CA SER A 32 -19.57 30.57 17.59
C SER A 32 -20.26 31.08 16.31
N SER A 33 -20.28 32.41 16.13
CA SER A 33 -20.75 33.05 14.89
C SER A 33 -19.98 32.56 13.65
N GLU A 34 -18.74 32.13 13.82
CA GLU A 34 -17.85 31.65 12.76
C GLU A 34 -17.96 30.14 12.50
N TYR A 35 -18.86 29.42 13.21
CA TYR A 35 -18.95 27.95 13.09
C TYR A 35 -19.13 27.46 11.64
N ARG A 36 -20.01 28.11 10.87
CA ARG A 36 -20.27 27.72 9.47
C ARG A 36 -19.05 27.93 8.58
N TRP A 37 -18.36 29.02 8.78
CA TRP A 37 -17.14 29.35 8.04
C TRP A 37 -16.02 28.37 8.40
N TRP A 38 -15.79 28.13 9.70
CA TRP A 38 -14.85 27.10 10.17
C TRP A 38 -15.18 25.73 9.61
N LEU A 39 -16.45 25.31 9.66
CA LEU A 39 -16.85 24.00 9.15
C LEU A 39 -16.59 23.85 7.64
N ALA A 40 -16.91 24.86 6.85
CA ALA A 40 -16.62 24.87 5.41
C ALA A 40 -15.12 24.75 5.15
N HIS A 41 -14.31 25.49 5.92
CA HIS A 41 -12.86 25.46 5.80
C HIS A 41 -12.24 24.09 6.13
N VAL A 42 -12.71 23.42 7.17
CA VAL A 42 -12.15 22.12 7.61
C VAL A 42 -12.74 20.92 6.85
N MET A 43 -13.85 21.08 6.12
CA MET A 43 -14.53 19.99 5.41
C MET A 43 -13.61 19.12 4.52
N PRO A 44 -12.61 19.64 3.79
CA PRO A 44 -11.69 18.82 3.02
C PRO A 44 -10.87 17.82 3.84
N ALA A 45 -10.68 18.11 5.14
CA ALA A 45 -9.98 17.26 6.08
C ALA A 45 -10.91 16.60 7.12
N ALA A 46 -12.20 16.93 7.13
CA ALA A 46 -13.14 16.66 8.22
C ALA A 46 -13.28 15.16 8.59
N ALA A 47 -13.12 14.26 7.63
CA ALA A 47 -13.15 12.81 7.88
C ALA A 47 -11.81 12.27 8.43
N CYS A 48 -10.74 13.08 8.43
CA CYS A 48 -9.43 12.65 8.88
C CYS A 48 -9.35 12.63 10.40
N SER A 49 -8.96 11.51 10.99
CA SER A 49 -8.76 11.40 12.43
C SER A 49 -7.52 12.15 12.94
N ARG A 50 -6.56 12.45 12.05
CA ARG A 50 -5.28 13.10 12.39
C ARG A 50 -4.86 14.07 11.28
N PRO A 51 -5.61 15.19 11.03
CA PRO A 51 -5.20 16.17 10.04
C PRO A 51 -3.84 16.76 10.37
N VAL A 52 -3.13 17.20 9.35
CA VAL A 52 -1.91 17.99 9.50
C VAL A 52 -2.34 19.45 9.51
N ARG A 53 -1.89 20.19 10.51
CA ARG A 53 -2.08 21.64 10.62
C ARG A 53 -0.86 22.33 10.06
N LEU A 54 -1.09 23.31 9.20
CA LEU A 54 -0.07 24.11 8.53
C LEU A 54 -0.38 25.59 8.69
N ARG A 55 0.68 26.39 8.79
CA ARG A 55 0.63 27.83 8.47
C ARG A 55 1.24 28.04 7.09
N VAL A 56 0.75 28.99 6.36
CA VAL A 56 1.21 29.27 5.00
C VAL A 56 1.59 30.72 4.92
N GLU A 57 2.80 30.97 4.45
CA GLU A 57 3.32 32.30 4.14
C GLU A 57 3.56 32.37 2.64
N ALA A 58 3.12 33.45 2.02
CA ALA A 58 3.40 33.78 0.61
C ALA A 58 4.50 34.83 0.58
N GLU A 59 5.56 34.56 -0.16
CA GLU A 59 6.66 35.48 -0.42
C GLU A 59 6.57 35.93 -1.88
N TRP A 60 6.42 37.22 -2.06
CA TRP A 60 6.35 37.88 -3.37
C TRP A 60 7.75 38.34 -3.82
N GLY A 61 7.99 38.46 -5.11
CA GLY A 61 9.29 38.80 -5.67
C GLY A 61 9.94 40.11 -5.23
N GLY A 62 9.35 40.82 -4.27
CA GLY A 62 9.89 42.04 -3.62
C GLY A 62 10.34 41.83 -2.17
N GLY A 63 10.29 40.59 -1.65
CA GLY A 63 10.64 40.27 -0.24
C GLY A 63 9.50 40.51 0.76
N ASP A 64 8.31 40.93 0.29
CA ASP A 64 7.13 41.04 1.16
C ASP A 64 6.60 39.65 1.47
N VAL A 65 6.40 39.36 2.77
CA VAL A 65 5.85 38.10 3.28
C VAL A 65 4.47 38.34 3.84
N GLU A 66 3.47 37.69 3.24
CA GLU A 66 2.08 37.68 3.71
C GLU A 66 1.75 36.35 4.39
N ARG A 67 1.12 36.37 5.54
CA ARG A 67 0.64 35.16 6.25
C ARG A 67 -0.76 34.80 5.77
N VAL A 68 -0.83 34.05 4.69
CA VAL A 68 -2.08 33.62 4.03
C VAL A 68 -3.06 32.92 5.00
N THR A 69 -2.55 32.28 6.04
CA THR A 69 -3.40 31.57 7.02
C THR A 69 -3.97 32.47 8.12
N ASP A 70 -3.50 33.72 8.29
CA ASP A 70 -4.02 34.60 9.34
C ASP A 70 -5.50 34.94 9.12
N ASP A 71 -5.94 34.97 7.85
CA ASP A 71 -7.33 35.14 7.46
C ASP A 71 -8.14 33.84 7.46
N MET A 72 -7.55 32.72 7.87
CA MET A 72 -8.24 31.41 7.95
C MET A 72 -8.74 31.13 9.39
N PRO A 73 -9.79 30.31 9.54
CA PRO A 73 -10.23 29.90 10.87
C PRO A 73 -9.08 29.29 11.68
N ASP A 74 -8.94 29.72 12.93
CA ASP A 74 -7.85 29.31 13.83
C ASP A 74 -6.43 29.72 13.35
N GLY A 75 -6.28 30.53 12.30
CA GLY A 75 -4.99 30.86 11.69
C GLY A 75 -4.29 29.66 11.05
N LEU A 76 -5.03 28.62 10.68
CA LEU A 76 -4.50 27.33 10.29
C LEU A 76 -5.18 26.75 9.05
N LEU A 77 -4.38 26.11 8.21
CA LEU A 77 -4.87 25.23 7.14
C LEU A 77 -4.86 23.76 7.63
N TYR A 78 -6.01 23.09 7.53
CA TYR A 78 -6.16 21.68 7.87
C TYR A 78 -6.06 20.82 6.61
N VAL A 79 -5.06 19.94 6.57
CA VAL A 79 -4.83 19.01 5.45
C VAL A 79 -5.02 17.57 5.92
N ALA A 80 -5.82 16.79 5.19
CA ALA A 80 -5.97 15.38 5.48
C ALA A 80 -4.61 14.65 5.49
N CYS A 81 -4.36 13.78 6.47
CA CYS A 81 -3.06 13.12 6.66
C CYS A 81 -2.67 12.19 5.49
N LYS A 82 -3.61 11.83 4.64
CA LYS A 82 -3.44 10.93 3.47
C LYS A 82 -2.78 9.58 3.83
N ASN A 83 -2.87 9.17 5.11
CA ASN A 83 -2.28 7.91 5.54
C ASN A 83 -3.08 6.74 4.96
N ARG A 84 -2.37 5.81 4.29
CA ARG A 84 -3.00 4.64 3.67
C ARG A 84 -3.39 3.55 4.67
N ARG A 85 -2.91 3.61 5.93
CA ARG A 85 -3.17 2.59 6.95
C ARG A 85 -4.48 2.86 7.66
N ALA A 86 -5.40 1.89 7.61
CA ALA A 86 -6.71 2.00 8.26
C ALA A 86 -6.60 2.12 9.79
N SER A 87 -5.61 1.48 10.40
CA SER A 87 -5.29 1.58 11.83
C SER A 87 -4.88 2.98 12.28
N VAL A 88 -4.37 3.82 11.38
CA VAL A 88 -3.95 5.21 11.68
C VAL A 88 -5.05 6.20 11.34
N CYS A 89 -5.66 6.08 10.17
CA CYS A 89 -6.75 6.94 9.72
C CYS A 89 -7.67 6.17 8.76
N PRO A 90 -8.79 5.64 9.25
CA PRO A 90 -9.71 4.85 8.42
C PRO A 90 -10.21 5.60 7.19
N ALA A 91 -10.58 6.87 7.33
CA ALA A 91 -11.12 7.67 6.23
C ALA A 91 -10.10 7.95 5.11
N CYS A 92 -8.85 8.28 5.49
CA CYS A 92 -7.80 8.47 4.50
C CYS A 92 -7.40 7.16 3.82
N ALA A 93 -7.39 6.05 4.55
CA ALA A 93 -7.13 4.72 4.01
C ALA A 93 -8.22 4.29 3.03
N GLU A 94 -9.50 4.58 3.34
CA GLU A 94 -10.63 4.31 2.43
C GLU A 94 -10.51 5.11 1.13
N THR A 95 -10.19 6.40 1.21
CA THR A 95 -9.93 7.23 0.02
C THR A 95 -8.78 6.65 -0.82
N TYR A 96 -7.69 6.22 -0.16
CA TYR A 96 -6.55 5.60 -0.85
C TYR A 96 -6.94 4.28 -1.50
N ARG A 97 -7.77 3.47 -0.85
CA ARG A 97 -8.30 2.21 -1.37
C ARG A 97 -9.13 2.45 -2.63
N ALA A 98 -10.06 3.40 -2.57
CA ALA A 98 -10.90 3.76 -3.72
C ALA A 98 -10.07 4.30 -4.89
N ASP A 99 -9.09 5.18 -4.62
CA ASP A 99 -8.16 5.68 -5.64
C ASP A 99 -7.36 4.54 -6.29
N THR A 100 -6.84 3.61 -5.47
CA THR A 100 -6.08 2.44 -5.95
C THR A 100 -6.96 1.52 -6.81
N TYR A 101 -8.22 1.28 -6.38
CA TYR A 101 -9.18 0.53 -7.17
C TYR A 101 -9.38 1.13 -8.56
N GLN A 102 -9.60 2.45 -8.64
CA GLN A 102 -9.78 3.14 -9.92
C GLN A 102 -8.54 3.06 -10.81
N LEU A 103 -7.32 3.18 -10.23
CA LEU A 103 -6.09 3.04 -10.99
C LEU A 103 -5.92 1.64 -11.57
N VAL A 104 -6.21 0.61 -10.78
CA VAL A 104 -6.09 -0.79 -11.22
C VAL A 104 -7.16 -1.12 -12.25
N LYS A 105 -8.41 -0.70 -12.00
CA LYS A 105 -9.53 -0.90 -12.90
C LYS A 105 -9.29 -0.26 -14.27
N ALA A 106 -8.87 1.01 -14.30
CA ALA A 106 -8.58 1.71 -15.55
C ALA A 106 -7.53 0.99 -16.40
N GLY A 107 -6.52 0.39 -15.78
CA GLY A 107 -5.52 -0.41 -16.49
C GLY A 107 -6.02 -1.76 -17.00
N LEU A 108 -7.19 -2.23 -16.57
CA LEU A 108 -7.80 -3.50 -17.02
C LEU A 108 -8.90 -3.32 -18.05
N VAL A 109 -9.74 -2.30 -17.86
CA VAL A 109 -10.96 -2.12 -18.67
C VAL A 109 -10.99 -0.81 -19.43
N GLY A 110 -9.94 0.01 -19.31
CA GLY A 110 -9.93 1.33 -19.92
C GLY A 110 -10.57 2.41 -19.05
N GLY A 111 -10.74 3.59 -19.61
CA GLY A 111 -11.21 4.79 -18.93
C GLY A 111 -10.10 5.58 -18.22
N LYS A 112 -10.39 6.80 -17.82
CA LYS A 112 -9.42 7.71 -17.16
C LYS A 112 -8.15 7.95 -17.99
N GLY A 113 -8.29 8.11 -19.30
CA GLY A 113 -7.17 8.28 -20.24
C GLY A 113 -6.47 7.00 -20.68
N VAL A 114 -7.05 5.84 -20.38
CA VAL A 114 -6.63 4.53 -20.89
C VAL A 114 -7.65 4.06 -21.92
N PRO A 115 -7.24 3.62 -23.13
CA PRO A 115 -8.17 3.14 -24.15
C PRO A 115 -8.89 1.86 -23.70
N GLU A 116 -10.13 1.68 -24.11
CA GLU A 116 -10.92 0.47 -23.78
C GLU A 116 -10.39 -0.79 -24.43
N THR A 117 -9.63 -0.65 -25.53
CA THR A 117 -8.97 -1.76 -26.21
C THR A 117 -8.03 -2.56 -25.31
N VAL A 118 -7.59 -2.02 -24.15
CA VAL A 118 -6.77 -2.77 -23.19
C VAL A 118 -7.45 -4.03 -22.64
N THR A 119 -8.78 -4.14 -22.80
CA THR A 119 -9.55 -5.34 -22.45
C THR A 119 -9.15 -6.56 -23.27
N GLU A 120 -8.62 -6.35 -24.47
CA GLU A 120 -8.16 -7.39 -25.39
C GLU A 120 -6.67 -7.75 -25.20
N HIS A 121 -5.95 -6.97 -24.39
CA HIS A 121 -4.54 -7.18 -24.18
C HIS A 121 -4.29 -8.37 -23.22
N PRO A 122 -3.34 -9.27 -23.52
CA PRO A 122 -2.97 -10.35 -22.61
C PRO A 122 -2.60 -9.80 -21.23
N CYS A 123 -3.31 -10.26 -20.19
CA CYS A 123 -3.09 -9.82 -18.83
C CYS A 123 -3.06 -11.01 -17.86
N PHE A 124 -2.08 -10.99 -16.94
CA PHE A 124 -1.91 -12.03 -15.92
C PHE A 124 -1.91 -11.44 -14.53
N PHE A 125 -2.59 -12.13 -13.61
CA PHE A 125 -2.44 -11.93 -12.18
C PHE A 125 -1.33 -12.83 -11.66
N VAL A 126 -0.28 -12.21 -11.11
CA VAL A 126 0.94 -12.89 -10.70
C VAL A 126 1.15 -12.73 -9.21
N THR A 127 1.34 -13.85 -8.50
CA THR A 127 1.73 -13.86 -7.08
C THR A 127 3.15 -14.38 -6.93
N LEU A 128 4.06 -13.56 -6.42
CA LEU A 128 5.43 -13.91 -6.12
C LEU A 128 5.66 -13.92 -4.61
N THR A 129 6.08 -15.07 -4.08
CA THR A 129 6.27 -15.27 -2.65
C THR A 129 7.74 -15.36 -2.27
N ALA A 130 8.04 -15.08 -1.01
CA ALA A 130 9.36 -15.30 -0.43
C ALA A 130 9.67 -16.80 -0.25
N PRO A 131 10.94 -17.18 -0.19
CA PRO A 131 11.33 -18.53 0.21
C PRO A 131 10.92 -18.84 1.67
N ALA A 132 11.09 -20.08 2.07
CA ALA A 132 10.90 -20.46 3.46
C ALA A 132 12.14 -20.07 4.30
N PHE A 133 11.90 -19.42 5.44
CA PHE A 133 12.92 -19.09 6.43
C PHE A 133 12.89 -20.05 7.65
N GLY A 134 12.01 -21.02 7.60
CA GLY A 134 11.78 -22.03 8.61
C GLY A 134 10.38 -22.63 8.48
N ALA A 135 10.13 -23.71 9.23
CA ALA A 135 8.83 -24.33 9.26
C ALA A 135 7.86 -23.48 10.09
N VAL A 136 6.71 -23.15 9.53
CA VAL A 136 5.64 -22.39 10.20
C VAL A 136 4.33 -23.18 10.22
N HIS A 137 3.43 -22.82 11.13
CA HIS A 137 2.04 -23.29 11.10
C HIS A 137 1.33 -22.74 9.87
N THR A 138 0.60 -23.60 9.17
CA THR A 138 -0.09 -23.26 7.95
C THR A 138 -1.52 -23.78 7.96
N ARG A 139 -2.48 -23.01 7.48
CA ARG A 139 -3.82 -23.50 7.15
C ARG A 139 -3.76 -24.10 5.75
N VAL A 140 -4.04 -25.39 5.65
CA VAL A 140 -4.06 -26.12 4.38
C VAL A 140 -5.51 -26.53 4.09
N VAL A 141 -6.04 -26.13 2.94
CA VAL A 141 -7.38 -26.53 2.46
C VAL A 141 -7.18 -27.31 1.16
N SER A 142 -7.80 -28.48 1.09
CA SER A 142 -7.81 -29.32 -0.11
C SER A 142 -9.19 -29.95 -0.28
N ASN A 143 -9.80 -29.79 -1.44
CA ASN A 143 -11.17 -30.24 -1.75
C ASN A 143 -12.19 -29.75 -0.70
N GLY A 144 -12.14 -28.48 -0.34
CA GLY A 144 -13.04 -27.86 0.65
C GLY A 144 -12.79 -28.27 2.11
N GLN A 145 -11.90 -29.18 2.38
CA GLN A 145 -11.60 -29.67 3.73
C GLN A 145 -10.31 -29.12 4.28
N VAL A 146 -10.33 -28.67 5.54
CA VAL A 146 -9.11 -28.29 6.28
C VAL A 146 -8.30 -29.55 6.59
N LYS A 147 -7.06 -29.58 6.11
CA LYS A 147 -6.11 -30.66 6.33
C LYS A 147 -5.18 -30.34 7.52
N PRO A 148 -4.57 -31.36 8.13
CA PRO A 148 -3.54 -31.15 9.16
C PRO A 148 -2.39 -30.28 8.64
N CYS A 149 -1.89 -29.41 9.49
CA CYS A 149 -0.86 -28.42 9.18
C CYS A 149 0.42 -29.04 8.58
N ARG A 150 0.95 -30.11 9.22
CA ARG A 150 2.17 -30.82 8.79
C ARG A 150 2.10 -32.30 9.17
N PRO A 151 1.30 -33.10 8.47
CA PRO A 151 1.20 -34.53 8.73
C PRO A 151 2.43 -35.24 8.15
N ARG A 152 3.44 -35.51 8.97
CA ARG A 152 4.62 -36.29 8.59
C ARG A 152 4.63 -37.61 9.37
N ARG A 153 4.81 -38.71 8.68
CA ARG A 153 4.91 -40.04 9.35
C ARG A 153 6.22 -40.24 10.12
N TYR A 154 7.30 -39.65 9.62
CA TYR A 154 8.63 -39.72 10.22
C TYR A 154 9.21 -38.30 10.22
N ALA A 155 8.94 -37.54 11.27
CA ALA A 155 9.51 -36.24 11.44
C ALA A 155 10.61 -36.32 12.51
N PRO A 156 11.89 -36.17 12.13
CA PRO A 156 12.96 -36.06 13.12
C PRO A 156 12.71 -34.82 13.98
N LEU A 157 13.17 -34.86 15.22
CA LEU A 157 13.24 -33.68 16.05
C LEU A 157 14.17 -32.66 15.38
N CYS A 158 13.84 -31.39 15.48
CA CYS A 158 14.79 -30.35 15.07
C CYS A 158 15.99 -30.33 16.04
N PRO A 159 17.11 -29.62 15.70
CA PRO A 159 18.27 -29.52 16.59
C PRO A 159 17.97 -29.02 18.01
N HIS A 160 16.82 -28.35 18.19
CA HIS A 160 16.35 -27.85 19.49
C HIS A 160 15.33 -28.79 20.18
N GLY A 161 15.27 -30.07 19.76
CA GLY A 161 14.42 -31.09 20.38
C GLY A 161 12.91 -30.95 20.09
N ARG A 162 12.49 -30.07 19.18
CA ARG A 162 11.06 -29.89 18.85
C ARG A 162 10.65 -30.75 17.66
N SER A 163 9.52 -31.48 17.80
CA SER A 163 8.95 -32.22 16.67
C SER A 163 8.50 -31.23 15.57
N THR A 164 8.81 -31.57 14.32
CA THR A 164 8.35 -30.83 13.14
C THR A 164 7.01 -31.35 12.61
N GLU A 165 6.48 -32.45 13.17
CA GLU A 165 5.13 -32.93 12.85
C GLU A 165 4.08 -32.11 13.58
N ARG A 166 3.00 -31.75 12.85
CA ARG A 166 1.83 -31.10 13.41
C ARG A 166 0.57 -31.64 12.73
N ARG A 167 -0.31 -32.23 13.53
CA ARG A 167 -1.60 -32.77 13.05
C ARG A 167 -2.78 -31.82 13.30
N VAL A 168 -2.51 -30.63 13.83
CA VAL A 168 -3.54 -29.62 14.11
C VAL A 168 -4.12 -29.10 12.79
N ARG A 169 -5.44 -28.99 12.73
CA ARG A 169 -6.18 -28.31 11.66
C ARG A 169 -6.47 -26.89 12.12
N HIS A 170 -5.91 -25.91 11.42
CA HIS A 170 -6.06 -24.50 11.78
C HIS A 170 -7.31 -23.91 11.15
N GLY A 171 -8.11 -23.21 11.96
CA GLY A 171 -9.20 -22.34 11.50
C GLY A 171 -8.67 -21.13 10.71
N GLU A 172 -9.59 -20.36 10.15
CA GLU A 172 -9.23 -19.17 9.38
C GLU A 172 -8.59 -18.08 10.25
N ASP A 173 -9.11 -17.90 11.46
CA ASP A 173 -8.66 -16.87 12.40
C ASP A 173 -7.69 -17.40 13.46
N ASP A 174 -7.18 -18.63 13.30
CA ASP A 174 -6.25 -19.21 14.25
C ASP A 174 -4.95 -18.41 14.31
N SER A 175 -4.66 -17.86 15.48
CA SER A 175 -3.49 -17.00 15.73
C SER A 175 -2.15 -17.73 15.56
N CYS A 176 -2.13 -19.06 15.65
CA CYS A 176 -0.92 -19.84 15.42
C CYS A 176 -0.49 -19.86 13.94
N VAL A 177 -1.38 -19.58 13.00
CA VAL A 177 -1.02 -19.59 11.56
C VAL A 177 0.02 -18.51 11.27
N GLY A 178 1.15 -18.92 10.70
CA GLY A 178 2.31 -18.05 10.47
C GLY A 178 3.40 -18.12 11.55
N GLU A 179 3.09 -18.60 12.76
CA GLU A 179 4.08 -18.81 13.81
C GLU A 179 5.06 -19.95 13.46
N PRO A 180 6.36 -19.80 13.74
CA PRO A 180 7.33 -20.87 13.56
C PRO A 180 7.05 -22.08 14.46
N ILE A 181 7.19 -23.28 13.92
CA ILE A 181 7.13 -24.52 14.71
C ILE A 181 8.25 -24.56 15.74
N CYS A 182 9.42 -24.08 15.37
CA CYS A 182 10.53 -23.84 16.28
C CYS A 182 11.11 -22.46 15.98
N ARG A 183 11.04 -21.56 16.95
CA ARG A 183 11.55 -20.19 16.80
C ARG A 183 13.06 -20.15 16.63
N ASP A 184 13.79 -21.10 17.21
CA ASP A 184 15.26 -21.14 17.14
C ASP A 184 15.76 -21.69 15.80
N CYS A 185 14.92 -22.47 15.08
CA CYS A 185 15.19 -22.92 13.71
C CYS A 185 14.82 -21.89 12.63
N TYR A 186 14.13 -20.81 13.01
CA TYR A 186 13.65 -19.84 12.04
C TYR A 186 14.71 -18.76 11.79
N ASP A 187 15.06 -18.54 10.52
CA ASP A 187 16.08 -17.55 10.11
C ASP A 187 15.47 -16.14 10.01
N TYR A 188 15.39 -15.46 11.15
CA TYR A 188 14.88 -14.09 11.27
C TYR A 188 15.74 -13.06 10.54
N GLU A 189 17.06 -13.29 10.46
CA GLU A 189 17.96 -12.37 9.76
C GLU A 189 17.75 -12.44 8.24
N ALA A 190 17.69 -13.65 7.68
CA ALA A 190 17.40 -13.80 6.26
C ALA A 190 16.01 -13.26 5.88
N GLN A 191 15.00 -13.44 6.74
CA GLN A 191 13.68 -12.85 6.54
C GLN A 191 13.74 -11.31 6.52
N ALA A 192 14.39 -10.68 7.49
CA ALA A 192 14.52 -9.24 7.57
C ALA A 192 15.23 -8.67 6.35
N VAL A 193 16.32 -9.33 5.91
CA VAL A 193 17.08 -8.97 4.71
C VAL A 193 16.24 -9.13 3.45
N TRP A 194 15.45 -10.22 3.35
CA TRP A 194 14.58 -10.46 2.22
C TRP A 194 13.50 -9.38 2.12
N ASN A 195 12.80 -9.06 3.21
CA ASN A 195 11.80 -7.99 3.23
C ASN A 195 12.42 -6.65 2.82
N PHE A 196 13.62 -6.35 3.33
CA PHE A 196 14.31 -5.10 3.03
C PHE A 196 14.63 -4.95 1.53
N HIS A 197 15.03 -6.02 0.88
CA HIS A 197 15.42 -6.05 -0.51
C HIS A 197 14.32 -6.55 -1.47
N ALA A 198 13.13 -6.86 -1.00
CA ALA A 198 12.04 -7.37 -1.84
C ALA A 198 11.70 -6.43 -3.01
N GLY A 199 11.77 -5.12 -2.80
CA GLY A 199 11.58 -4.12 -3.84
C GLY A 199 12.66 -4.16 -4.92
N GLU A 200 13.92 -4.38 -4.54
CA GLU A 200 15.04 -4.54 -5.49
C GLU A 200 14.95 -5.87 -6.26
N LEU A 201 14.54 -6.94 -5.60
CA LEU A 201 14.29 -8.22 -6.26
C LEU A 201 13.20 -8.07 -7.32
N TRP A 202 12.09 -7.36 -7.02
CA TRP A 202 11.05 -7.04 -8.00
C TRP A 202 11.60 -6.23 -9.18
N ARG A 203 12.37 -5.17 -8.91
CA ARG A 203 12.98 -4.35 -9.96
C ARG A 203 13.84 -5.19 -10.89
N ARG A 204 14.67 -6.07 -10.35
CA ARG A 204 15.51 -6.98 -11.15
C ARG A 204 14.67 -7.98 -11.95
N THR A 205 13.59 -8.48 -11.38
CA THR A 205 12.65 -9.38 -12.07
C THR A 205 12.00 -8.68 -13.26
N THR A 206 11.54 -7.44 -13.10
CA THR A 206 10.95 -6.68 -14.21
C THR A 206 11.98 -6.37 -15.32
N ILE A 207 13.23 -6.08 -14.96
CA ILE A 207 14.32 -5.91 -15.95
C ILE A 207 14.60 -7.21 -16.70
N THR A 208 14.71 -8.33 -15.98
CA THR A 208 14.94 -9.65 -16.59
C THR A 208 13.80 -10.04 -17.51
N PHE A 209 12.56 -9.85 -17.05
CA PHE A 209 11.37 -10.12 -17.85
C PHE A 209 11.34 -9.23 -19.11
N THR A 210 11.55 -7.91 -18.96
CA THR A 210 11.59 -7.00 -20.13
C THR A 210 12.67 -7.41 -21.14
N ARG A 211 13.82 -7.90 -20.67
CA ARG A 211 14.90 -8.37 -21.56
C ARG A 211 14.47 -9.61 -22.35
N TYR A 212 13.86 -10.60 -21.70
CA TYR A 212 13.36 -11.80 -22.37
C TYR A 212 12.22 -11.48 -23.33
N LEU A 213 11.29 -10.61 -22.91
CA LEU A 213 10.19 -10.15 -23.74
C LEU A 213 10.71 -9.44 -25.00
N LYS A 214 11.68 -8.54 -24.86
CA LYS A 214 12.30 -7.85 -26.01
C LYS A 214 13.04 -8.81 -26.96
N ALA A 215 13.71 -9.85 -26.44
CA ALA A 215 14.34 -10.86 -27.26
C ALA A 215 13.29 -11.63 -28.08
N ALA A 216 12.23 -12.12 -27.41
CA ALA A 216 11.14 -12.83 -28.08
C ALA A 216 10.39 -11.96 -29.11
N ALA A 217 10.24 -10.67 -28.85
CA ALA A 217 9.64 -9.71 -29.78
C ALA A 217 10.55 -9.44 -30.99
N LYS A 218 11.86 -9.29 -30.76
CA LYS A 218 12.85 -9.11 -31.85
C LYS A 218 12.85 -10.28 -32.84
N ASP A 219 12.79 -11.51 -32.32
CA ASP A 219 12.76 -12.72 -33.16
C ASP A 219 11.51 -12.78 -34.06
N ARG A 220 10.46 -12.01 -33.73
CA ARG A 220 9.18 -11.89 -34.45
C ARG A 220 9.05 -10.58 -35.24
N GLY A 221 10.04 -9.70 -35.16
CA GLY A 221 10.00 -8.38 -35.81
C GLY A 221 8.98 -7.41 -35.23
N VAL A 222 8.53 -7.62 -33.98
CA VAL A 222 7.48 -6.81 -33.33
C VAL A 222 8.02 -5.99 -32.17
N GLN A 223 7.29 -4.94 -31.79
CA GLN A 223 7.62 -4.10 -30.64
C GLN A 223 6.52 -4.17 -29.58
N VAL A 224 6.93 -4.45 -28.35
CA VAL A 224 6.01 -4.63 -27.23
C VAL A 224 6.53 -3.98 -25.96
N ARG A 225 5.62 -3.73 -25.05
CA ARG A 225 5.89 -3.07 -23.77
C ARG A 225 5.22 -3.82 -22.63
N LEU A 226 5.97 -3.94 -21.53
CA LEU A 226 5.45 -4.42 -20.25
C LEU A 226 4.74 -3.29 -19.51
N SER A 227 3.48 -3.48 -19.17
CA SER A 227 2.72 -2.64 -18.25
C SER A 227 2.31 -3.44 -17.02
N TYR A 228 2.42 -2.85 -15.83
CA TYR A 228 2.07 -3.56 -14.59
C TYR A 228 1.50 -2.63 -13.51
N ALA A 229 0.67 -3.22 -12.64
CA ALA A 229 0.33 -2.70 -11.31
C ALA A 229 0.68 -3.75 -10.26
N LYS A 230 1.39 -3.35 -9.20
CA LYS A 230 1.88 -4.26 -8.16
C LYS A 230 1.48 -3.77 -6.78
N VAL A 231 1.08 -4.69 -5.91
CA VAL A 231 0.80 -4.47 -4.49
C VAL A 231 1.65 -5.41 -3.64
N ALA A 232 2.19 -4.88 -2.55
CA ALA A 232 2.86 -5.66 -1.52
C ALA A 232 1.87 -5.98 -0.39
N GLU A 233 1.92 -7.21 0.13
CA GLU A 233 1.12 -7.67 1.26
C GLU A 233 2.01 -8.43 2.24
N TYR A 234 1.73 -8.32 3.54
CA TYR A 234 2.35 -9.18 4.54
C TYR A 234 1.57 -10.48 4.70
N GLN A 235 2.28 -11.61 4.56
CA GLN A 235 1.78 -12.89 5.03
C GLN A 235 1.75 -12.92 6.56
N ARG A 236 0.92 -13.75 7.17
CA ARG A 236 0.82 -13.87 8.64
C ARG A 236 2.17 -14.14 9.33
N ARG A 237 3.11 -14.78 8.63
CA ARG A 237 4.49 -14.99 9.11
C ARG A 237 5.38 -13.73 9.06
N GLY A 238 4.83 -12.56 8.74
CA GLY A 238 5.56 -11.30 8.67
C GLY A 238 6.48 -11.14 7.45
N VAL A 239 6.25 -11.90 6.39
CA VAL A 239 7.02 -11.83 5.15
C VAL A 239 6.20 -11.17 4.07
N VAL A 240 6.79 -10.22 3.36
CA VAL A 240 6.14 -9.56 2.23
C VAL A 240 6.03 -10.53 1.05
N HIS A 241 4.90 -10.54 0.35
CA HIS A 241 4.75 -11.09 -0.98
C HIS A 241 4.14 -10.04 -1.93
N PHE A 242 4.28 -10.26 -3.22
CA PHE A 242 3.78 -9.34 -4.22
C PHE A 242 2.67 -9.97 -5.05
N HIS A 243 1.60 -9.21 -5.22
CA HIS A 243 0.59 -9.44 -6.23
C HIS A 243 0.76 -8.40 -7.33
N ALA A 244 0.79 -8.82 -8.57
CA ALA A 244 0.94 -7.93 -9.69
C ALA A 244 -0.03 -8.30 -10.82
N LEU A 245 -0.60 -7.28 -11.46
CA LEU A 245 -1.18 -7.40 -12.77
C LEU A 245 -0.07 -7.08 -13.78
N ILE A 246 0.12 -7.97 -14.71
CA ILE A 246 1.09 -7.81 -15.80
C ILE A 246 0.32 -7.85 -17.10
N ARG A 247 0.28 -6.73 -17.82
CA ARG A 247 -0.37 -6.56 -19.11
C ARG A 247 0.69 -6.35 -20.19
N LEU A 248 0.49 -6.98 -21.33
CA LEU A 248 1.29 -6.74 -22.51
C LEU A 248 0.63 -5.67 -23.38
N ASP A 249 1.36 -4.63 -23.73
CA ASP A 249 0.94 -3.62 -24.70
C ASP A 249 1.85 -3.66 -25.93
N GLY A 250 1.35 -3.23 -27.08
CA GLY A 250 2.19 -2.88 -28.21
C GLY A 250 2.95 -1.59 -27.93
N LEU A 251 3.95 -1.30 -28.73
CA LEU A 251 4.71 -0.07 -28.71
C LEU A 251 4.62 0.63 -30.05
N ASP A 252 4.02 1.84 -30.07
CA ASP A 252 4.07 2.71 -31.25
C ASP A 252 5.44 3.39 -31.29
N PRO A 253 6.23 3.23 -32.36
CA PRO A 253 7.52 3.90 -32.49
C PRO A 253 7.42 5.42 -32.60
N ASN A 254 6.31 5.93 -33.13
CA ASN A 254 6.09 7.37 -33.36
C ASN A 254 5.54 8.06 -32.10
N ASP A 255 4.75 7.35 -31.30
CA ASP A 255 4.23 7.85 -30.02
C ASP A 255 4.38 6.78 -28.92
N PRO A 256 5.53 6.77 -28.23
CA PRO A 256 5.79 5.80 -27.18
C PRO A 256 4.86 5.91 -25.95
N ASP A 257 4.06 6.96 -25.84
CA ASP A 257 3.10 7.13 -24.74
C ASP A 257 1.73 6.52 -25.07
N THR A 258 1.39 6.35 -26.32
CA THR A 258 0.15 5.69 -26.75
C THR A 258 0.13 4.20 -26.36
N ILE A 259 -1.04 3.75 -25.90
CA ILE A 259 -1.30 2.34 -25.58
C ILE A 259 -2.00 1.71 -26.77
N ILE A 260 -1.34 0.76 -27.44
CA ILE A 260 -1.87 0.02 -28.58
C ILE A 260 -1.90 -1.47 -28.28
N ALA A 261 -2.71 -2.22 -29.05
CA ALA A 261 -2.77 -3.67 -28.94
C ALA A 261 -1.41 -4.31 -29.27
N PRO A 262 -0.97 -5.33 -28.53
CA PRO A 262 0.24 -6.05 -28.85
C PRO A 262 0.03 -6.95 -30.09
N ASP A 263 1.11 -7.24 -30.78
CA ASP A 263 1.08 -8.20 -31.88
C ASP A 263 0.71 -9.61 -31.38
N PRO A 264 -0.22 -10.33 -32.03
CA PRO A 264 -0.71 -11.63 -31.59
C PRO A 264 0.36 -12.75 -31.64
N SER A 265 1.48 -12.54 -32.27
CA SER A 265 2.60 -13.51 -32.28
C SER A 265 3.24 -13.67 -30.88
N ILE A 266 3.05 -12.72 -29.98
CA ILE A 266 3.38 -12.88 -28.56
C ILE A 266 2.14 -13.43 -27.83
N THR A 267 2.00 -14.74 -27.85
CA THR A 267 0.82 -15.41 -27.27
C THR A 267 0.75 -15.31 -25.73
N PRO A 268 -0.42 -15.48 -25.13
CA PRO A 268 -0.57 -15.52 -23.67
C PRO A 268 0.30 -16.60 -23.01
N GLU A 269 0.45 -17.78 -23.64
CA GLU A 269 1.27 -18.88 -23.12
C GLU A 269 2.76 -18.51 -23.10
N LEU A 270 3.24 -17.87 -24.18
CA LEU A 270 4.61 -17.34 -24.22
C LEU A 270 4.82 -16.30 -23.13
N LEU A 271 3.90 -15.36 -22.98
CA LEU A 271 3.96 -14.31 -21.95
C LEU A 271 4.03 -14.93 -20.55
N SER A 272 3.16 -15.90 -20.23
CA SER A 272 3.14 -16.63 -18.97
C SER A 272 4.48 -17.35 -18.71
N SER A 273 5.02 -18.04 -19.72
CA SER A 273 6.32 -18.72 -19.64
C SER A 273 7.47 -17.75 -19.36
N LEU A 274 7.47 -16.58 -20.02
CA LEU A 274 8.50 -15.55 -19.80
C LEU A 274 8.41 -14.95 -18.39
N ILE A 275 7.20 -14.76 -17.84
CA ILE A 275 6.99 -14.31 -16.46
C ILE A 275 7.58 -15.33 -15.48
N ASP A 276 7.23 -16.61 -15.61
CA ASP A 276 7.74 -17.66 -14.71
C ASP A 276 9.25 -17.83 -14.81
N THR A 277 9.79 -17.82 -16.04
CA THR A 277 11.24 -17.89 -16.28
C THR A 277 11.95 -16.72 -15.61
N ALA A 278 11.48 -15.48 -15.80
CA ALA A 278 12.09 -14.31 -15.17
C ALA A 278 12.06 -14.38 -13.63
N ALA A 279 10.94 -14.84 -13.05
CA ALA A 279 10.84 -15.03 -11.61
C ALA A 279 11.77 -16.15 -11.10
N THR A 280 11.95 -17.22 -11.87
CA THR A 280 12.80 -18.35 -11.52
C THR A 280 14.29 -18.01 -11.53
N VAL A 281 14.75 -17.30 -12.57
CA VAL A 281 16.19 -17.03 -12.75
C VAL A 281 16.67 -15.79 -11.99
N THR A 282 15.77 -14.89 -11.62
CA THR A 282 16.16 -13.65 -10.95
C THR A 282 16.69 -13.92 -9.56
N ARG A 283 17.95 -13.57 -9.37
CA ARG A 283 18.63 -13.61 -8.07
C ARG A 283 19.64 -12.47 -7.97
N PHE A 284 19.99 -12.09 -6.76
CA PHE A 284 21.13 -11.22 -6.52
C PHE A 284 21.67 -11.43 -5.09
N THR A 285 22.95 -11.13 -4.90
CA THR A 285 23.59 -11.14 -3.59
C THR A 285 23.66 -9.71 -3.07
N THR A 286 23.29 -9.51 -1.81
CA THR A 286 23.35 -8.19 -1.15
C THR A 286 24.79 -7.73 -0.97
N ALA A 287 24.97 -6.46 -0.66
CA ALA A 287 26.25 -5.97 -0.16
C ALA A 287 26.68 -6.76 1.10
N PRO A 288 28.00 -6.88 1.35
CA PRO A 288 28.52 -7.47 2.59
C PRO A 288 27.93 -6.81 3.83
N HIS A 289 27.79 -7.61 4.89
CA HIS A 289 27.38 -7.14 6.21
C HIS A 289 28.35 -7.70 7.26
N PRO A 290 28.63 -6.99 8.37
CA PRO A 290 29.53 -7.49 9.44
C PRO A 290 29.19 -8.88 9.96
N ARG A 291 27.89 -9.24 10.02
CA ARG A 291 27.41 -10.56 10.44
C ARG A 291 27.48 -11.61 9.32
N ARG A 292 27.59 -11.20 8.04
CA ARG A 292 27.70 -12.09 6.89
C ARG A 292 28.47 -11.45 5.76
N ARG A 293 29.77 -11.65 5.74
CA ARG A 293 30.69 -11.01 4.76
C ARG A 293 30.38 -11.36 3.31
N THR A 294 29.81 -12.52 3.04
CA THR A 294 29.38 -12.94 1.69
C THR A 294 28.04 -12.32 1.24
N GLY A 295 27.36 -11.57 2.13
CA GLY A 295 26.00 -11.12 1.89
C GLY A 295 24.97 -12.25 1.89
N TRP A 296 23.75 -11.98 1.50
CA TRP A 296 22.64 -12.93 1.33
C TRP A 296 22.25 -13.01 -0.14
N THR A 297 22.18 -14.22 -0.68
CA THR A 297 21.62 -14.43 -2.03
C THR A 297 20.10 -14.50 -1.91
N LEU A 298 19.42 -13.60 -2.60
CA LEU A 298 17.97 -13.45 -2.58
C LEU A 298 17.36 -13.97 -3.87
N THR A 299 16.26 -14.71 -3.73
CA THR A 299 15.47 -15.30 -4.81
C THR A 299 14.00 -15.23 -4.45
N TRP A 300 13.13 -15.44 -5.42
CA TRP A 300 11.73 -15.78 -5.13
C TRP A 300 11.62 -17.21 -4.61
N GLY A 301 10.57 -17.47 -3.84
CA GLY A 301 10.22 -18.81 -3.40
C GLY A 301 9.68 -19.66 -4.55
N LYS A 302 9.63 -20.98 -4.33
CA LYS A 302 9.12 -21.94 -5.32
C LYS A 302 7.61 -21.78 -5.59
N GLN A 303 6.86 -21.25 -4.60
CA GLN A 303 5.42 -21.02 -4.73
C GLN A 303 5.19 -19.71 -5.49
N ARG A 304 4.86 -19.86 -6.76
CA ARG A 304 4.45 -18.79 -7.66
C ARG A 304 3.10 -19.16 -8.25
N ASP A 305 2.26 -18.17 -8.47
CA ASP A 305 0.93 -18.33 -9.07
C ASP A 305 0.80 -17.31 -10.21
N ILE A 306 0.55 -17.81 -11.43
CA ILE A 306 0.42 -17.00 -12.64
C ILE A 306 -0.87 -17.41 -13.30
N ARG A 307 -1.88 -16.53 -13.24
CA ARG A 307 -3.23 -16.81 -13.77
C ARG A 307 -3.63 -15.79 -14.82
N PRO A 308 -4.20 -16.20 -15.93
CA PRO A 308 -4.77 -15.27 -16.89
C PRO A 308 -5.96 -14.53 -16.23
N VAL A 309 -6.13 -13.25 -16.58
CA VAL A 309 -7.29 -12.46 -16.20
C VAL A 309 -8.27 -12.47 -17.37
N HIS A 310 -9.43 -13.07 -17.17
CA HIS A 310 -10.49 -13.14 -18.18
C HIS A 310 -11.46 -11.96 -18.00
N LEU A 311 -11.53 -11.09 -18.99
CA LEU A 311 -12.29 -9.83 -18.90
C LEU A 311 -13.76 -10.01 -19.27
N HIS A 312 -14.14 -11.13 -19.91
CA HIS A 312 -15.49 -11.43 -20.37
C HIS A 312 -16.20 -12.57 -19.62
N ALA A 313 -15.61 -13.07 -18.52
CA ALA A 313 -16.31 -14.05 -17.69
C ALA A 313 -17.46 -13.34 -16.95
N SER A 314 -18.69 -13.80 -17.19
CA SER A 314 -19.86 -13.39 -16.40
C SER A 314 -19.57 -13.66 -14.91
N ASP A 315 -20.07 -12.81 -14.03
CA ASP A 315 -19.88 -12.88 -12.56
C ASP A 315 -20.35 -14.21 -11.91
N HIS A 316 -20.80 -15.17 -12.70
CA HIS A 316 -21.37 -16.46 -12.29
C HIS A 316 -20.48 -17.69 -12.52
N ASP A 317 -19.20 -17.53 -12.88
CA ASP A 317 -18.34 -18.71 -12.99
C ASP A 317 -17.80 -19.11 -11.60
N ASP A 318 -18.44 -20.15 -11.06
CA ASP A 318 -18.35 -20.67 -9.67
C ASP A 318 -16.96 -21.21 -9.24
N ARG A 319 -15.87 -20.97 -10.00
CA ARG A 319 -14.56 -21.58 -9.73
C ARG A 319 -13.40 -20.60 -9.59
N GLY A 320 -13.65 -19.44 -8.99
CA GLY A 320 -12.56 -18.49 -8.65
C GLY A 320 -11.96 -17.80 -9.88
N ALA A 321 -12.78 -17.50 -10.88
CA ALA A 321 -12.40 -16.69 -12.02
C ALA A 321 -11.92 -15.30 -11.58
N LEU A 322 -10.82 -14.85 -12.14
CA LEU A 322 -10.28 -13.52 -11.87
C LEU A 322 -10.99 -12.51 -12.78
N THR A 323 -12.02 -11.86 -12.25
CA THR A 323 -12.85 -10.90 -12.98
C THR A 323 -12.27 -9.47 -12.93
N THR A 324 -12.76 -8.62 -13.83
CA THR A 324 -12.40 -7.19 -13.92
C THR A 324 -12.76 -6.37 -12.69
N THR A 325 -13.70 -6.84 -11.87
CA THR A 325 -14.14 -6.20 -10.62
C THR A 325 -13.43 -6.80 -9.40
N ALA A 326 -13.30 -8.13 -9.36
CA ALA A 326 -12.69 -8.84 -8.23
C ALA A 326 -11.20 -8.53 -8.09
N VAL A 327 -10.43 -8.49 -9.18
CA VAL A 327 -8.98 -8.26 -9.13
C VAL A 327 -8.62 -6.85 -8.66
N PRO A 328 -9.22 -5.75 -9.17
CA PRO A 328 -8.97 -4.41 -8.62
C PRO A 328 -9.39 -4.27 -7.17
N ALA A 329 -10.52 -4.88 -6.76
CA ALA A 329 -10.98 -4.86 -5.37
C ALA A 329 -9.99 -5.58 -4.44
N TYR A 330 -9.50 -6.74 -4.87
CA TYR A 330 -8.48 -7.49 -4.15
C TYR A 330 -7.19 -6.68 -3.97
N LEU A 331 -6.62 -6.13 -5.05
CA LEU A 331 -5.41 -5.33 -4.99
C LEU A 331 -5.59 -4.04 -4.16
N ALA A 332 -6.73 -3.38 -4.29
CA ALA A 332 -7.02 -2.18 -3.51
C ALA A 332 -7.16 -2.48 -2.01
N LYS A 333 -7.77 -3.61 -1.63
CA LYS A 333 -7.86 -4.07 -0.24
C LYS A 333 -6.46 -4.21 0.37
N TYR A 334 -5.54 -4.87 -0.33
CA TYR A 334 -4.20 -5.11 0.19
C TYR A 334 -3.28 -3.89 0.15
N ALA A 335 -3.53 -2.92 -0.73
CA ALA A 335 -2.78 -1.67 -0.75
C ALA A 335 -2.90 -0.84 0.55
N THR A 336 -3.96 -1.06 1.33
CA THR A 336 -4.23 -0.36 2.60
C THR A 336 -3.83 -1.16 3.84
N LYS A 337 -3.51 -2.45 3.68
CA LYS A 337 -3.03 -3.29 4.77
C LYS A 337 -1.59 -2.93 5.19
N ALA A 338 -1.27 -3.17 6.43
CA ALA A 338 0.06 -2.94 6.99
C ALA A 338 0.42 -4.02 8.01
N THR A 339 1.56 -3.84 8.67
CA THR A 339 2.08 -4.80 9.67
C THR A 339 1.21 -4.95 10.90
N GLU A 340 0.33 -3.98 11.19
CA GLU A 340 -0.57 -4.02 12.34
C GLU A 340 -1.53 -5.21 12.28
N GLU A 341 -1.95 -5.66 11.10
CA GLU A 341 -2.77 -6.86 10.94
C GLU A 341 -2.02 -8.15 11.31
N ALA A 342 -0.68 -8.10 11.28
CA ALA A 342 0.18 -9.15 11.81
C ALA A 342 0.58 -8.89 13.28
N GLY A 343 -0.08 -7.95 13.97
CA GLY A 343 0.16 -7.63 15.37
C GLY A 343 1.36 -6.71 15.65
N HIS A 344 1.94 -6.06 14.65
CA HIS A 344 3.14 -5.24 14.78
C HIS A 344 2.84 -3.76 15.08
N VAL A 345 3.86 -3.03 15.58
CA VAL A 345 3.76 -1.65 16.00
C VAL A 345 3.62 -0.71 14.81
N SER A 346 2.75 0.30 14.89
CA SER A 346 2.49 1.24 13.80
C SER A 346 3.47 2.42 13.72
N ARG A 347 4.35 2.60 14.71
CA ARG A 347 5.33 3.69 14.79
C ARG A 347 6.78 3.19 14.71
N ARG A 348 7.70 4.08 14.39
CA ARG A 348 9.13 3.77 14.45
C ARG A 348 9.55 3.35 15.85
N LEU A 349 10.40 2.34 15.92
CA LEU A 349 10.93 1.86 17.18
C LEU A 349 11.98 2.84 17.74
N THR A 350 11.96 3.01 19.04
CA THR A 350 13.04 3.60 19.84
C THR A 350 14.00 2.53 20.34
N GLN A 351 15.11 2.92 20.95
CA GLN A 351 16.02 1.97 21.61
C GLN A 351 15.32 1.23 22.75
N LEU A 352 14.47 1.93 23.51
CA LEU A 352 13.70 1.34 24.60
C LEU A 352 12.74 0.27 24.08
N ASP A 353 12.00 0.56 23.00
CA ASP A 353 11.11 -0.44 22.37
C ASP A 353 11.88 -1.69 21.95
N ALA A 354 13.06 -1.50 21.33
CA ALA A 354 13.89 -2.63 20.89
C ALA A 354 14.39 -3.48 22.06
N ASN A 355 14.75 -2.85 23.17
CA ASN A 355 15.14 -3.56 24.40
C ASN A 355 13.98 -4.35 24.98
N MET A 356 12.79 -3.74 25.09
CA MET A 356 11.57 -4.42 25.55
C MET A 356 11.20 -5.63 24.66
N HIS A 357 11.38 -5.49 23.33
CA HIS A 357 11.15 -6.62 22.42
C HIS A 357 12.23 -7.69 22.55
N ALA A 358 13.47 -7.35 22.89
CA ALA A 358 14.55 -8.32 23.09
C ALA A 358 14.33 -9.24 24.29
N GLU A 359 13.57 -8.78 25.29
CA GLU A 359 13.18 -9.56 26.48
C GLU A 359 12.00 -10.51 26.22
N ARG A 360 11.28 -10.33 25.11
CA ARG A 360 10.10 -11.15 24.78
C ARG A 360 10.46 -12.29 23.84
N ASP A 361 10.16 -13.52 24.23
CA ASP A 361 10.35 -14.69 23.38
C ASP A 361 9.07 -15.02 22.57
N ASN A 362 8.74 -14.17 21.59
CA ASN A 362 7.70 -14.46 20.61
C ASN A 362 8.18 -14.15 19.18
N HIS A 363 7.46 -14.67 18.20
CA HIS A 363 7.84 -14.55 16.78
C HIS A 363 7.97 -13.09 16.35
N GLN A 364 6.98 -12.26 16.69
CA GLN A 364 6.93 -10.85 16.37
C GLN A 364 8.14 -10.09 16.92
N SER A 365 8.46 -10.27 18.19
CA SER A 365 9.59 -9.59 18.83
C SER A 365 10.93 -10.00 18.20
N ARG A 366 11.11 -11.29 17.90
CA ARG A 366 12.32 -11.78 17.22
C ARG A 366 12.50 -11.18 15.84
N GLN A 367 11.40 -10.95 15.08
CA GLN A 367 11.43 -10.27 13.77
C GLN A 367 11.90 -8.82 13.91
N LEU A 368 11.30 -8.06 14.84
CA LEU A 368 11.66 -6.66 15.11
C LEU A 368 13.12 -6.53 15.54
N VAL A 369 13.55 -7.39 16.47
CA VAL A 369 14.92 -7.41 16.99
C VAL A 369 15.94 -7.77 15.91
N ALA A 370 15.61 -8.69 14.99
CA ALA A 370 16.48 -9.03 13.87
C ALA A 370 16.71 -7.80 12.95
N CYS A 371 15.63 -7.10 12.57
CA CYS A 371 15.74 -5.86 11.80
C CYS A 371 16.57 -4.80 12.54
N TRP A 372 16.31 -4.62 13.83
CA TRP A 372 16.99 -3.64 14.66
C TRP A 372 18.49 -3.90 14.76
N ARG A 373 18.86 -5.17 15.05
CA ARG A 373 20.26 -5.60 15.19
C ARG A 373 21.02 -5.53 13.87
N LEU A 374 20.42 -5.93 12.76
CA LEU A 374 21.02 -5.81 11.44
C LEU A 374 21.22 -4.35 11.03
N GLY A 375 20.32 -3.46 11.39
CA GLY A 375 20.46 -2.03 11.12
C GLY A 375 21.37 -1.28 12.08
N GLN A 376 21.88 -1.94 13.13
CA GLN A 376 22.76 -1.30 14.11
C GLN A 376 24.14 -1.06 13.52
N ARG A 377 24.59 0.21 13.51
CA ARG A 377 25.90 0.57 12.99
C ARG A 377 27.00 -0.06 13.85
N PRO A 378 28.01 -0.68 13.22
CA PRO A 378 29.19 -1.15 13.93
C PRO A 378 29.91 0.00 14.65
N PHE A 379 30.35 -0.22 15.87
CA PHE A 379 31.02 0.82 16.67
C PHE A 379 32.31 1.34 16.03
N TYR A 380 33.01 0.49 15.27
CA TYR A 380 34.25 0.82 14.56
C TYR A 380 34.04 1.61 13.24
N TYR A 381 32.78 1.88 12.84
CA TYR A 381 32.50 2.80 11.73
C TYR A 381 32.50 4.24 12.24
N THR A 382 33.69 4.84 12.31
CA THR A 382 33.93 6.14 12.95
C THR A 382 34.01 7.30 11.98
N SER A 383 34.38 7.08 10.70
CA SER A 383 34.44 8.14 9.70
C SER A 383 33.06 8.65 9.30
N LYS A 384 32.96 9.91 8.86
CA LYS A 384 31.73 10.51 8.36
C LYS A 384 31.17 9.70 7.17
N GLN A 385 32.04 9.30 6.26
CA GLN A 385 31.68 8.52 5.08
C GLN A 385 31.06 7.17 5.48
N GLN A 386 31.74 6.38 6.32
CA GLN A 386 31.21 5.08 6.78
C GLN A 386 29.84 5.20 7.47
N ARG A 387 29.66 6.27 8.27
CA ARG A 387 28.37 6.53 8.95
C ARG A 387 27.26 6.84 7.95
N THR A 388 27.56 7.65 6.93
CA THR A 388 26.59 8.00 5.88
C THR A 388 26.23 6.78 5.03
N GLU A 389 27.22 6.05 4.54
CA GLU A 389 27.00 4.83 3.75
C GLU A 389 26.20 3.79 4.53
N TRP A 390 26.48 3.61 5.82
CA TRP A 390 25.69 2.73 6.67
C TRP A 390 24.25 3.20 6.82
N ALA A 391 24.03 4.48 7.08
CA ALA A 391 22.71 5.06 7.25
C ALA A 391 21.86 4.96 5.97
N GLU A 392 22.47 5.12 4.81
CA GLU A 392 21.83 5.00 3.50
C GLU A 392 21.63 3.54 3.05
N GLY A 393 22.43 2.63 3.58
CA GLY A 393 22.38 1.19 3.33
C GLY A 393 21.65 0.42 4.43
N TRP A 394 22.41 -0.42 5.12
CA TRP A 394 21.92 -1.34 6.16
C TRP A 394 21.22 -0.66 7.34
N GLY A 395 21.60 0.57 7.69
CA GLY A 395 20.96 1.36 8.75
C GLY A 395 19.48 1.61 8.53
N LYS A 396 19.00 1.56 7.28
CA LYS A 396 17.57 1.64 6.96
C LYS A 396 16.76 0.50 7.55
N LEU A 397 17.34 -0.68 7.80
CA LEU A 397 16.66 -1.77 8.50
C LEU A 397 16.18 -1.35 9.89
N ARG A 398 17.00 -0.61 10.63
CA ARG A 398 16.60 -0.05 11.93
C ARG A 398 15.48 0.98 11.79
N LYS A 399 15.58 1.85 10.78
CA LYS A 399 14.52 2.83 10.46
C LYS A 399 13.18 2.16 10.15
N TRP A 400 13.20 1.03 9.45
CA TRP A 400 12.02 0.29 8.99
C TRP A 400 11.75 -0.98 9.81
N ALA A 401 12.33 -1.12 11.01
CA ALA A 401 12.12 -2.29 11.86
C ALA A 401 10.64 -2.53 12.19
N HIS A 402 9.87 -1.46 12.47
CA HIS A 402 8.41 -1.53 12.66
C HIS A 402 7.63 -2.03 11.44
N MET A 403 8.25 -2.03 10.26
CA MET A 403 7.75 -2.59 9.00
C MET A 403 8.50 -3.88 8.62
N LEU A 404 9.08 -4.57 9.59
CA LEU A 404 9.85 -5.82 9.41
C LEU A 404 10.92 -5.72 8.32
N GLY A 405 11.53 -4.53 8.19
CA GLY A 405 12.56 -4.22 7.20
C GLY A 405 12.03 -3.69 5.86
N PHE A 406 10.76 -3.88 5.52
CA PHE A 406 10.22 -3.42 4.24
C PHE A 406 10.02 -1.89 4.22
N GLY A 407 10.87 -1.19 3.48
CA GLY A 407 10.80 0.26 3.27
C GLY A 407 10.23 0.66 1.90
N GLY A 408 9.72 -0.30 1.12
CA GLY A 408 9.20 -0.06 -0.23
C GLY A 408 7.76 0.46 -0.26
N HIS A 409 7.34 0.89 -1.44
CA HIS A 409 5.94 1.28 -1.67
C HIS A 409 5.04 0.05 -1.74
N PHE A 410 3.91 0.10 -1.03
CA PHE A 410 2.94 -0.99 -1.02
C PHE A 410 2.15 -1.10 -2.32
N SER A 411 1.90 0.00 -3.00
CA SER A 411 1.28 0.02 -4.33
C SER A 411 2.17 0.78 -5.28
N THR A 412 2.50 0.17 -6.40
CA THR A 412 3.27 0.80 -7.49
C THR A 412 2.74 0.32 -8.83
N LYS A 413 2.92 1.12 -9.88
CA LYS A 413 2.60 0.74 -11.25
C LYS A 413 3.65 1.27 -12.21
N SER A 414 3.76 0.67 -13.39
CA SER A 414 4.51 1.26 -14.50
C SER A 414 3.79 2.53 -15.00
N ARG A 415 4.57 3.44 -15.58
CA ARG A 415 4.07 4.77 -15.99
C ARG A 415 2.80 4.67 -16.84
N ARG A 416 2.80 3.79 -17.83
CA ARG A 416 1.74 3.66 -18.85
C ARG A 416 0.69 2.58 -18.56
N TYR A 417 0.71 1.97 -17.36
CA TYR A 417 -0.33 1.01 -16.98
C TYR A 417 -1.71 1.69 -16.90
N SER A 418 -1.77 2.84 -16.26
CA SER A 418 -2.99 3.67 -16.09
C SER A 418 -2.62 5.10 -15.67
N THR A 419 -3.64 5.93 -15.42
CA THR A 419 -3.47 7.30 -14.91
C THR A 419 -2.74 7.37 -13.56
N THR A 420 -2.46 8.57 -13.05
CA THR A 420 -1.79 8.78 -11.76
C THR A 420 -2.77 9.13 -10.63
N LEU A 421 -2.38 8.93 -9.37
CA LEU A 421 -3.16 9.39 -8.20
C LEU A 421 -3.36 10.92 -8.24
N THR A 422 -2.37 11.66 -8.71
CA THR A 422 -2.43 13.12 -8.84
C THR A 422 -3.51 13.52 -9.84
N ALA A 423 -3.54 12.91 -11.03
CA ALA A 423 -4.55 13.17 -12.05
C ALA A 423 -5.96 12.80 -11.56
N LEU A 424 -6.16 11.61 -10.95
CA LEU A 424 -7.46 11.23 -10.37
C LEU A 424 -7.97 12.25 -9.34
N ARG A 425 -7.07 12.75 -8.51
CA ARG A 425 -7.42 13.72 -7.47
C ARG A 425 -7.68 15.11 -8.03
N ALA A 426 -6.95 15.51 -9.08
CA ALA A 426 -7.19 16.76 -9.80
C ALA A 426 -8.58 16.75 -10.45
N VAL A 427 -8.90 15.71 -11.21
CA VAL A 427 -10.23 15.53 -11.82
C VAL A 427 -11.36 15.56 -10.78
N ARG A 428 -11.17 14.89 -9.64
CA ARG A 428 -12.15 14.92 -8.53
C ARG A 428 -12.33 16.32 -7.96
N LYS A 429 -11.25 17.09 -7.79
CA LYS A 429 -11.32 18.47 -7.30
C LYS A 429 -12.02 19.39 -8.28
N ALA A 430 -11.72 19.26 -9.59
CA ALA A 430 -12.38 20.03 -10.64
C ALA A 430 -13.90 19.76 -10.66
N PHE A 431 -14.28 18.47 -10.63
CA PHE A 431 -15.69 18.11 -10.53
C PHE A 431 -16.39 18.71 -9.30
N GLN A 432 -15.72 18.71 -8.13
CA GLN A 432 -16.25 19.32 -6.91
C GLN A 432 -16.41 20.86 -7.02
N ARG A 433 -15.63 21.52 -7.89
CA ARG A 433 -15.73 22.96 -8.18
C ARG A 433 -16.70 23.28 -9.32
N GLY A 434 -17.28 22.25 -9.95
CA GLY A 434 -18.11 22.42 -11.13
C GLY A 434 -17.32 22.72 -12.42
N GLU A 435 -16.01 22.52 -12.41
CA GLU A 435 -15.11 22.67 -13.54
C GLU A 435 -15.11 21.42 -14.43
N ARG A 436 -14.80 21.58 -15.73
CA ARG A 436 -14.69 20.43 -16.62
C ARG A 436 -13.44 19.60 -16.27
N PRO A 437 -13.50 18.25 -16.35
CA PRO A 437 -12.35 17.38 -16.07
C PRO A 437 -11.11 17.67 -16.94
N GLU A 438 -11.33 18.19 -18.13
CA GLU A 438 -10.31 18.56 -19.13
C GLU A 438 -9.44 19.72 -18.64
N ASP A 439 -10.05 20.68 -17.94
CA ASP A 439 -9.38 21.86 -17.39
C ASP A 439 -8.56 21.54 -16.12
N ALA A 440 -8.73 20.33 -15.58
CA ALA A 440 -8.11 19.91 -14.32
C ALA A 440 -6.79 19.12 -14.49
N LEU A 441 -6.48 18.70 -15.70
CA LEU A 441 -5.19 18.06 -15.98
C LEU A 441 -4.13 19.16 -16.01
N PRO A 442 -3.02 19.05 -15.25
CA PRO A 442 -1.93 19.97 -15.43
C PRO A 442 -1.49 19.87 -16.90
N ALA A 443 -1.58 20.94 -17.64
CA ALA A 443 -0.75 21.15 -18.82
C ALA A 443 0.68 20.83 -18.37
N ASP A 444 1.43 20.08 -19.18
CA ASP A 444 2.80 19.68 -18.87
C ASP A 444 3.53 20.85 -18.24
N ALA A 445 4.16 20.60 -17.08
CA ALA A 445 4.75 21.62 -16.22
C ALA A 445 6.05 22.21 -16.80
N ASP A 446 6.06 22.45 -18.11
CA ASP A 446 7.11 23.14 -18.86
C ASP A 446 6.53 24.38 -19.53
N GLN A 447 5.91 25.28 -18.76
CA GLN A 447 5.67 26.64 -19.24
C GLN A 447 6.49 27.60 -18.41
N ASP A 448 7.41 28.22 -19.13
CA ASP A 448 8.32 29.27 -18.73
C ASP A 448 7.66 30.37 -17.89
N GLY A 449 8.47 30.82 -16.92
CA GLY A 449 8.12 31.74 -15.89
C GLY A 449 7.35 33.01 -16.34
N ASP A 450 6.28 33.21 -15.61
CA ASP A 450 5.79 34.56 -15.34
C ASP A 450 6.56 35.10 -14.13
N GLU A 451 7.14 36.30 -14.26
CA GLU A 451 8.00 36.96 -13.26
C GLU A 451 7.27 37.36 -11.96
N SER A 452 6.03 36.93 -11.76
CA SER A 452 5.26 37.05 -10.50
C SER A 452 5.19 35.77 -9.68
N ALA A 453 6.26 34.96 -9.68
CA ALA A 453 6.29 33.71 -8.93
C ALA A 453 6.16 33.97 -7.42
N VAL A 454 4.98 33.64 -6.87
CA VAL A 454 4.73 33.62 -5.44
C VAL A 454 5.33 32.34 -4.86
N THR A 455 6.27 32.45 -3.95
CA THR A 455 6.81 31.32 -3.21
C THR A 455 5.94 31.07 -1.97
N LEU A 456 5.34 29.88 -1.88
CA LEU A 456 4.56 29.47 -0.71
C LEU A 456 5.46 28.68 0.27
N ASN A 457 5.64 29.24 1.45
CA ASN A 457 6.34 28.59 2.56
C ASN A 457 5.34 27.88 3.47
N TRP A 458 5.49 26.56 3.61
CA TRP A 458 4.62 25.70 4.40
C TRP A 458 5.24 25.41 5.76
N ILE A 459 4.68 25.95 6.82
CA ILE A 459 5.18 25.81 8.18
C ILE A 459 4.32 24.78 8.91
N PHE A 460 4.95 23.73 9.40
CA PHE A 460 4.27 22.68 10.18
C PHE A 460 3.91 23.20 11.57
N ASP A 461 2.61 23.19 11.91
CA ASP A 461 2.10 23.56 13.24
C ASP A 461 1.88 22.33 14.13
N GLY A 462 1.28 21.26 13.59
CA GLY A 462 1.04 20.06 14.37
C GLY A 462 0.20 19.00 13.66
N ILE A 463 -0.11 17.92 14.38
CA ILE A 463 -0.94 16.82 13.90
C ILE A 463 -2.16 16.66 14.81
N GLY A 464 -3.31 16.46 14.22
CA GLY A 464 -4.59 16.29 14.90
C GLY A 464 -5.42 17.57 14.90
N TRP A 465 -6.61 17.50 15.41
CA TRP A 465 -7.51 18.63 15.63
C TRP A 465 -7.01 19.46 16.81
N LEU A 466 -7.36 20.74 16.88
CA LEU A 466 -6.99 21.60 18.02
C LEU A 466 -7.62 21.10 19.30
N THR A 467 -8.91 20.74 19.23
CA THR A 467 -9.65 20.22 20.38
C THR A 467 -10.35 18.90 20.03
N ILE A 468 -10.75 18.16 21.05
CA ILE A 468 -11.57 16.94 20.90
C ILE A 468 -12.95 17.31 20.36
N GLY A 469 -13.49 18.47 20.75
CA GLY A 469 -14.75 19.00 20.26
C GLY A 469 -14.72 19.30 18.76
N ASP A 470 -13.64 19.93 18.26
CA ASP A 470 -13.44 20.16 16.83
C ASP A 470 -13.40 18.85 16.04
N ALA A 471 -12.68 17.85 16.57
CA ALA A 471 -12.65 16.50 15.98
C ALA A 471 -14.05 15.89 15.86
N ALA A 472 -14.86 15.98 16.94
CA ALA A 472 -16.21 15.42 16.96
C ALA A 472 -17.13 16.12 15.95
N LEU A 473 -17.12 17.45 15.91
CA LEU A 473 -17.93 18.25 14.99
C LEU A 473 -17.56 17.98 13.54
N ALA A 474 -16.27 18.03 13.18
CA ALA A 474 -15.79 17.79 11.83
C ALA A 474 -16.11 16.35 11.36
N ASN A 475 -15.82 15.34 12.18
CA ASN A 475 -16.07 13.94 11.82
C ASN A 475 -17.58 13.65 11.67
N THR A 476 -18.42 14.25 12.51
CA THR A 476 -19.90 14.14 12.43
C THR A 476 -20.41 14.76 11.13
N ALA A 477 -19.94 15.96 10.78
CA ALA A 477 -20.32 16.62 9.54
C ALA A 477 -19.89 15.80 8.31
N ALA A 478 -18.68 15.27 8.32
CA ALA A 478 -18.18 14.39 7.25
C ALA A 478 -18.98 13.09 7.14
N ALA A 479 -19.40 12.50 8.26
CA ALA A 479 -20.25 11.30 8.27
C ALA A 479 -21.62 11.59 7.65
N LYS A 480 -22.27 12.69 8.04
CA LYS A 480 -23.53 13.15 7.47
C LYS A 480 -23.45 13.45 5.95
N ALA A 481 -22.32 14.05 5.51
CA ALA A 481 -22.10 14.33 4.10
C ALA A 481 -21.95 13.04 3.28
N ARG A 482 -21.24 12.03 3.80
CA ARG A 482 -21.11 10.71 3.16
C ARG A 482 -22.44 9.97 3.06
N GLU A 483 -23.22 10.01 4.14
CA GLU A 483 -24.55 9.37 4.16
C GLU A 483 -25.50 9.98 3.15
N ARG A 484 -25.58 11.32 3.08
CA ARG A 484 -26.38 12.01 2.05
C ARG A 484 -25.96 11.60 0.63
N LYS A 485 -24.65 11.51 0.39
CA LYS A 485 -24.13 11.09 -0.91
C LYS A 485 -24.51 9.64 -1.24
N ARG A 486 -24.48 8.74 -0.25
CA ARG A 486 -24.89 7.34 -0.43
C ARG A 486 -26.34 7.26 -0.83
N ILE A 487 -27.23 7.94 -0.09
CA ILE A 487 -28.66 7.98 -0.38
C ILE A 487 -28.91 8.51 -1.80
N ALA A 488 -28.29 9.64 -2.16
CA ALA A 488 -28.44 10.22 -3.50
C ALA A 488 -27.94 9.30 -4.63
N CYS A 489 -26.92 8.47 -4.38
CA CYS A 489 -26.47 7.46 -5.35
C CYS A 489 -27.47 6.32 -5.48
N GLU A 490 -28.02 5.83 -4.38
CA GLU A 490 -29.05 4.77 -4.36
C GLU A 490 -30.33 5.21 -5.08
N GLU A 491 -30.80 6.43 -4.80
CA GLU A 491 -31.96 7.04 -5.50
C GLU A 491 -31.71 7.20 -7.01
N ALA A 492 -30.48 7.58 -7.40
CA ALA A 492 -30.13 7.69 -8.82
C ALA A 492 -30.07 6.33 -9.53
N GLU A 493 -29.57 5.30 -8.86
CA GLU A 493 -29.54 3.93 -9.38
C GLU A 493 -30.95 3.36 -9.53
N GLU A 494 -31.83 3.58 -8.57
CA GLU A 494 -33.25 3.16 -8.64
C GLU A 494 -33.97 3.89 -9.80
N THR A 495 -33.69 5.18 -10.01
CA THR A 495 -34.28 5.95 -11.12
C THR A 495 -33.81 5.48 -12.51
N LEU A 496 -32.56 4.98 -12.61
CA LEU A 496 -32.03 4.42 -13.86
C LEU A 496 -32.50 2.99 -14.14
N ALA A 497 -33.00 2.29 -13.12
CA ALA A 497 -33.51 0.93 -13.24
C ALA A 497 -35.01 0.86 -13.63
N LEU A 498 -35.72 1.99 -13.58
CA LEU A 498 -37.09 2.20 -14.03
C LEU A 498 -37.15 2.69 -15.49
#